data_15b0ebe7d78233a1bb08c70574dec0b9
#
_entry.id   15b0ebe7d78233a1bb08c70574dec0b9
#
_cell.length_a   1.000
_cell.length_b   1.000
_cell.length_c   1.000
_cell.angle_alpha   90.00
_cell.angle_beta   90.00
_cell.angle_gamma   90.00
#
_symmetry.space_group_name_H-M   'P 1'
#
loop_
_entity.id
_entity.type
_entity.pdbx_description
1 polymer ?
#
loop_
_entity_poly.entity_id
_entity_poly.type
_entity_poly.pdbx_seq_one_letter_code
_entity_poly.pdbx_strand_id
1 'polypeptide(L)'
;PYRRQRQMCIRDSFPEGGGQDADRGTLGGVLVRDVQVSADGVICHTLPAPLSPGAVVRGEVDAAVRLERMQCHSGEHLVSGAVYAQYGFHNVGFHLGDEDVTLDFDGVLTREQLNGIEDTVNRYIRACLPVRTFYPAPEELATLQYRAKLALTENVRIVEIGDGDLLCDRCACCAPHVRNTGEIGLIKLLDCIHYKGGIRVHMLAGSRALRDYRQQFGAISEIA
;
A
#
# COMPACT_ATOMS: atom_id res chain seq x y z
N PRO A 1 12.05 12.96 -20.40
CA PRO A 1 12.25 11.62 -19.84
C PRO A 1 11.19 11.30 -18.76
N TYR A 2 10.91 12.24 -17.86
CA TYR A 2 9.96 12.06 -16.75
C TYR A 2 8.51 11.78 -17.18
N ARG A 3 8.03 12.32 -18.30
CA ARG A 3 6.66 12.07 -18.77
C ARG A 3 6.42 10.62 -19.21
N ARG A 4 7.42 9.92 -19.75
CA ARG A 4 7.31 8.49 -20.11
C ARG A 4 7.25 7.62 -18.85
N GLN A 5 8.05 7.89 -17.83
CA GLN A 5 8.02 7.17 -16.57
C GLN A 5 6.67 7.27 -15.85
N ARG A 6 5.96 8.44 -15.89
CA ARG A 6 4.64 8.61 -15.26
C ARG A 6 3.54 7.73 -15.85
N GLN A 7 3.59 7.43 -17.15
CA GLN A 7 2.69 6.45 -17.76
C GLN A 7 3.11 5.01 -17.48
N MET A 8 4.38 4.78 -17.19
CA MET A 8 4.96 3.46 -16.95
C MET A 8 4.57 2.89 -15.57
N CYS A 9 4.47 3.70 -14.52
CA CYS A 9 4.09 3.23 -13.18
C CYS A 9 2.72 2.50 -13.11
N ILE A 10 1.86 2.68 -14.11
CA ILE A 10 0.57 1.95 -14.20
C ILE A 10 0.70 0.69 -15.07
N ARG A 11 1.72 0.60 -15.94
CA ARG A 11 1.90 -0.47 -16.93
C ARG A 11 3.16 -1.30 -16.73
N ASP A 12 4.11 -0.84 -15.90
CA ASP A 12 5.37 -1.50 -15.65
C ASP A 12 5.45 -2.09 -14.25
N SER A 13 6.54 -2.86 -14.02
CA SER A 13 6.86 -3.38 -12.69
C SER A 13 7.09 -2.23 -11.72
N PHE A 14 6.45 -2.28 -10.57
CA PHE A 14 6.71 -1.34 -9.48
C PHE A 14 8.09 -1.65 -8.87
N PRO A 15 9.01 -0.70 -8.80
CA PRO A 15 10.28 -0.87 -8.11
C PRO A 15 10.06 -0.83 -6.59
N GLU A 16 10.96 -1.44 -5.83
CA GLU A 16 10.95 -1.33 -4.37
C GLU A 16 10.94 0.14 -3.94
N GLY A 17 10.04 0.48 -3.02
CA GLY A 17 9.94 1.85 -2.50
C GLY A 17 8.75 2.06 -1.59
N GLY A 18 8.85 3.07 -0.71
CA GLY A 18 7.76 3.46 0.17
C GLY A 18 7.34 2.39 1.18
N GLY A 19 8.23 1.44 1.54
CA GLY A 19 7.94 0.33 2.44
C GLY A 19 7.28 -0.87 1.78
N GLN A 20 7.23 -0.90 0.44
CA GLN A 20 6.71 -2.02 -0.36
C GLN A 20 7.82 -2.58 -1.25
N ASP A 21 7.93 -3.90 -1.30
CA ASP A 21 8.86 -4.62 -2.19
C ASP A 21 8.50 -4.42 -3.67
N ALA A 22 9.50 -4.66 -4.51
CA ALA A 22 9.36 -4.66 -5.97
C ALA A 22 8.38 -5.72 -6.47
N ASP A 23 7.73 -5.45 -7.61
CA ASP A 23 6.88 -6.43 -8.27
C ASP A 23 7.66 -7.68 -8.69
N ARG A 24 6.93 -8.79 -8.75
CA ARG A 24 7.37 -10.06 -9.31
C ARG A 24 6.78 -10.26 -10.70
N GLY A 25 7.46 -11.02 -11.54
CA GLY A 25 6.97 -11.30 -12.89
C GLY A 25 8.05 -11.78 -13.84
N THR A 26 7.83 -11.63 -15.14
CA THR A 26 8.77 -12.02 -16.19
C THR A 26 8.98 -10.93 -17.24
N LEU A 27 10.16 -10.91 -17.84
CA LEU A 27 10.48 -10.14 -19.05
C LEU A 27 10.97 -11.09 -20.13
N GLY A 28 10.25 -11.16 -21.25
CA GLY A 28 10.59 -12.10 -22.32
C GLY A 28 10.58 -13.57 -21.86
N GLY A 29 9.75 -13.92 -20.87
CA GLY A 29 9.71 -15.24 -20.26
C GLY A 29 10.81 -15.52 -19.23
N VAL A 30 11.74 -14.56 -19.00
CA VAL A 30 12.79 -14.65 -17.97
C VAL A 30 12.28 -14.06 -16.67
N LEU A 31 12.42 -14.81 -15.56
CA LEU A 31 11.97 -14.38 -14.24
C LEU A 31 12.70 -13.10 -13.79
N VAL A 32 11.94 -12.08 -13.39
CA VAL A 32 12.48 -10.87 -12.75
C VAL A 32 12.81 -11.19 -11.29
N ARG A 33 14.07 -10.98 -10.89
CA ARG A 33 14.54 -11.21 -9.52
C ARG A 33 14.33 -10.00 -8.63
N ASP A 34 14.50 -8.80 -9.20
CA ASP A 34 14.40 -7.55 -8.48
C ASP A 34 14.10 -6.39 -9.45
N VAL A 35 13.46 -5.33 -8.92
CA VAL A 35 13.18 -4.10 -9.67
C VAL A 35 13.55 -2.91 -8.76
N GLN A 36 14.51 -2.11 -9.19
CA GLN A 36 15.02 -0.95 -8.46
C GLN A 36 15.00 0.31 -9.32
N VAL A 37 15.07 1.48 -8.69
CA VAL A 37 15.26 2.76 -9.37
C VAL A 37 16.73 3.17 -9.24
N SER A 38 17.38 3.40 -10.36
CA SER A 38 18.75 3.94 -10.39
C SER A 38 18.79 5.42 -9.97
N ALA A 39 19.98 5.95 -9.71
CA ALA A 39 20.18 7.34 -9.26
C ALA A 39 19.65 8.39 -10.26
N ASP A 40 19.60 8.04 -11.54
CA ASP A 40 19.06 8.87 -12.64
C ASP A 40 17.56 8.60 -12.91
N GLY A 41 16.89 7.85 -12.03
CA GLY A 41 15.44 7.62 -12.06
C GLY A 41 14.99 6.59 -13.10
N VAL A 42 15.90 5.75 -13.60
CA VAL A 42 15.58 4.66 -14.53
C VAL A 42 15.18 3.41 -13.74
N ILE A 43 14.09 2.76 -14.17
CA ILE A 43 13.65 1.47 -13.59
C ILE A 43 14.53 0.36 -14.15
N CYS A 44 15.26 -0.31 -13.27
CA CYS A 44 16.18 -1.39 -13.58
C CYS A 44 15.61 -2.73 -13.12
N HIS A 45 15.59 -3.72 -14.04
CA HIS A 45 15.17 -5.08 -13.73
C HIS A 45 16.38 -6.01 -13.66
N THR A 46 16.54 -6.71 -12.56
CA THR A 46 17.59 -7.73 -12.37
C THR A 46 17.09 -9.08 -12.88
N LEU A 47 17.79 -9.65 -13.86
CA LEU A 47 17.45 -10.92 -14.49
C LEU A 47 18.57 -11.96 -14.29
N PRO A 48 18.26 -13.26 -14.17
CA PRO A 48 19.25 -14.34 -14.07
C PRO A 48 19.97 -14.60 -15.40
N ALA A 49 19.39 -14.18 -16.53
CA ALA A 49 19.96 -14.30 -17.87
C ALA A 49 19.78 -13.00 -18.66
N PRO A 50 20.76 -12.61 -19.48
CA PRO A 50 20.66 -11.38 -20.27
C PRO A 50 19.62 -11.52 -21.38
N LEU A 51 18.94 -10.42 -21.68
CA LEU A 51 18.12 -10.27 -22.88
C LEU A 51 18.96 -9.61 -24.00
N SER A 52 18.61 -9.87 -25.26
CA SER A 52 19.28 -9.25 -26.39
C SER A 52 19.07 -7.73 -26.37
N PRO A 53 20.12 -6.91 -26.45
CA PRO A 53 19.97 -5.46 -26.50
C PRO A 53 19.10 -5.01 -27.69
N GLY A 54 18.16 -4.09 -27.42
CA GLY A 54 17.23 -3.59 -28.44
C GLY A 54 16.04 -4.49 -28.76
N ALA A 55 15.96 -5.69 -28.18
CA ALA A 55 14.80 -6.57 -28.36
C ALA A 55 13.54 -5.96 -27.72
N VAL A 56 12.42 -6.08 -28.43
CA VAL A 56 11.10 -5.82 -27.86
C VAL A 56 10.66 -7.09 -27.12
N VAL A 57 10.45 -6.98 -25.84
CA VAL A 57 10.06 -8.10 -24.98
C VAL A 57 8.71 -7.85 -24.33
N ARG A 58 7.95 -8.90 -24.08
CA ARG A 58 6.72 -8.87 -23.30
C ARG A 58 7.07 -8.93 -21.83
N GLY A 59 6.60 -7.94 -21.05
CA GLY A 59 6.61 -7.96 -19.59
C GLY A 59 5.30 -8.49 -19.05
N GLU A 60 5.36 -9.38 -18.06
CA GLU A 60 4.21 -9.91 -17.35
C GLU A 60 4.44 -9.75 -15.84
N VAL A 61 3.59 -8.94 -15.19
CA VAL A 61 3.60 -8.79 -13.74
C VAL A 61 2.76 -9.92 -13.13
N ASP A 62 3.23 -10.49 -12.02
CA ASP A 62 2.42 -11.43 -11.22
C ASP A 62 1.22 -10.69 -10.64
N ALA A 63 0.06 -10.89 -11.26
CA ALA A 63 -1.17 -10.18 -10.92
C ALA A 63 -1.67 -10.53 -9.51
N ALA A 64 -1.42 -11.74 -9.02
CA ALA A 64 -1.86 -12.17 -7.70
C ALA A 64 -1.04 -11.47 -6.61
N VAL A 65 0.29 -11.45 -6.76
CA VAL A 65 1.20 -10.75 -5.85
C VAL A 65 0.94 -9.24 -5.89
N ARG A 66 0.79 -8.66 -7.08
CA ARG A 66 0.48 -7.24 -7.25
C ARG A 66 -0.82 -6.88 -6.56
N LEU A 67 -1.89 -7.64 -6.76
CA LEU A 67 -3.20 -7.37 -6.13
C LEU A 67 -3.10 -7.46 -4.60
N GLU A 68 -2.44 -8.48 -4.07
CA GLU A 68 -2.26 -8.64 -2.63
C GLU A 68 -1.51 -7.45 -2.03
N ARG A 69 -0.45 -6.97 -2.67
CA ARG A 69 0.28 -5.77 -2.23
C ARG A 69 -0.58 -4.52 -2.31
N MET A 70 -1.37 -4.35 -3.37
CA MET A 70 -2.32 -3.23 -3.50
C MET A 70 -3.39 -3.26 -2.40
N GLN A 71 -3.91 -4.45 -2.04
CA GLN A 71 -4.84 -4.61 -0.93
C GLN A 71 -4.22 -4.18 0.40
N CYS A 72 -3.01 -4.65 0.69
CA CYS A 72 -2.29 -4.32 1.91
C CYS A 72 -1.95 -2.82 1.99
N HIS A 73 -1.42 -2.24 0.92
CA HIS A 73 -1.02 -0.83 0.90
C HIS A 73 -2.23 0.10 0.98
N SER A 74 -3.30 -0.19 0.24
CA SER A 74 -4.54 0.59 0.34
C SER A 74 -5.22 0.42 1.71
N GLY A 75 -5.09 -0.76 2.31
CA GLY A 75 -5.52 -1.03 3.68
C GLY A 75 -4.76 -0.18 4.70
N GLU A 76 -3.44 -0.04 4.53
CA GLU A 76 -2.62 0.87 5.35
C GLU A 76 -3.14 2.30 5.30
N HIS A 77 -3.42 2.82 4.10
CA HIS A 77 -3.97 4.16 3.93
C HIS A 77 -5.29 4.34 4.69
N LEU A 78 -6.22 3.38 4.61
CA LEU A 78 -7.48 3.44 5.35
C LEU A 78 -7.26 3.46 6.85
N VAL A 79 -6.40 2.58 7.38
CA VAL A 79 -6.11 2.50 8.82
C VAL A 79 -5.44 3.78 9.29
N SER A 80 -4.41 4.25 8.57
CA SER A 80 -3.69 5.48 8.93
C SER A 80 -4.57 6.71 8.84
N GLY A 81 -5.44 6.81 7.82
CA GLY A 81 -6.43 7.89 7.71
C GLY A 81 -7.43 7.87 8.86
N ALA A 82 -7.96 6.70 9.23
CA ALA A 82 -8.91 6.56 10.32
C ALA A 82 -8.27 6.86 11.69
N VAL A 83 -7.02 6.42 11.93
CA VAL A 83 -6.28 6.74 13.16
C VAL A 83 -6.03 8.24 13.26
N TYR A 84 -5.58 8.87 12.16
CA TYR A 84 -5.36 10.30 12.13
C TYR A 84 -6.66 11.10 12.37
N ALA A 85 -7.75 10.73 11.71
CA ALA A 85 -9.03 11.43 11.82
C ALA A 85 -9.65 11.33 13.24
N GLN A 86 -9.47 10.18 13.92
CA GLN A 86 -10.11 9.94 15.22
C GLN A 86 -9.24 10.34 16.41
N TYR A 87 -7.91 10.20 16.28
CA TYR A 87 -6.98 10.38 17.41
C TYR A 87 -5.88 11.41 17.17
N GLY A 88 -5.74 11.91 15.94
CA GLY A 88 -4.68 12.85 15.56
C GLY A 88 -3.29 12.24 15.48
N PHE A 89 -3.16 10.91 15.58
CA PHE A 89 -1.86 10.25 15.53
C PHE A 89 -1.39 10.03 14.09
N HIS A 90 -0.09 10.23 13.87
CA HIS A 90 0.53 10.09 12.56
C HIS A 90 1.14 8.70 12.38
N ASN A 91 1.00 8.15 11.18
CA ASN A 91 1.80 7.01 10.77
C ASN A 91 3.23 7.47 10.48
N VAL A 92 4.17 7.03 11.32
CA VAL A 92 5.60 7.37 11.25
C VAL A 92 6.46 6.23 10.72
N GLY A 93 5.88 5.04 10.49
CA GLY A 93 6.55 3.88 9.92
C GLY A 93 5.57 2.94 9.22
N PHE A 94 6.00 2.37 8.10
CA PHE A 94 5.24 1.39 7.33
C PHE A 94 6.19 0.39 6.71
N HIS A 95 5.85 -0.90 6.84
CA HIS A 95 6.55 -1.96 6.14
C HIS A 95 5.53 -3.03 5.70
N LEU A 96 5.56 -3.34 4.42
CA LEU A 96 4.77 -4.41 3.82
C LEU A 96 5.66 -5.64 3.68
N GLY A 97 5.71 -6.45 4.74
CA GLY A 97 6.43 -7.72 4.77
C GLY A 97 5.75 -8.82 3.94
N ASP A 98 6.37 -9.98 3.85
CA ASP A 98 5.82 -11.13 3.11
C ASP A 98 4.56 -11.71 3.79
N GLU A 99 4.48 -11.68 5.12
CA GLU A 99 3.39 -12.30 5.88
C GLU A 99 2.37 -11.27 6.40
N ASP A 100 2.84 -10.16 6.95
CA ASP A 100 2.01 -9.11 7.54
C ASP A 100 2.42 -7.72 7.10
N VAL A 101 1.66 -6.74 7.56
CA VAL A 101 1.93 -5.33 7.38
C VAL A 101 2.13 -4.70 8.76
N THR A 102 3.19 -3.94 8.95
CA THR A 102 3.41 -3.18 10.18
C THR A 102 3.19 -1.69 9.96
N LEU A 103 2.47 -1.07 10.91
CA LEU A 103 2.21 0.36 10.95
C LEU A 103 2.68 0.91 12.29
N ASP A 104 3.55 1.91 12.26
CA ASP A 104 4.04 2.58 13.45
C ASP A 104 3.32 3.93 13.61
N PHE A 105 2.69 4.15 14.76
CA PHE A 105 2.04 5.41 15.10
C PHE A 105 2.78 6.13 16.22
N ASP A 106 2.78 7.47 16.19
CA ASP A 106 3.40 8.33 17.20
C ASP A 106 2.56 8.49 18.47
N GLY A 107 1.44 7.80 18.58
CA GLY A 107 0.57 7.76 19.75
C GLY A 107 0.24 6.34 20.17
N VAL A 108 -0.33 6.20 21.39
CA VAL A 108 -0.70 4.90 21.97
C VAL A 108 -2.19 4.69 21.82
N LEU A 109 -2.58 3.55 21.24
CA LEU A 109 -3.96 3.11 21.10
C LEU A 109 -4.21 1.87 21.97
N THR A 110 -5.38 1.81 22.60
CA THR A 110 -5.84 0.62 23.31
C THR A 110 -6.38 -0.42 22.32
N ARG A 111 -6.52 -1.66 22.77
CA ARG A 111 -7.16 -2.72 21.95
C ARG A 111 -8.59 -2.34 21.53
N GLU A 112 -9.35 -1.71 22.42
CA GLU A 112 -10.71 -1.27 22.12
C GLU A 112 -10.74 -0.18 21.02
N GLN A 113 -9.81 0.77 21.07
CA GLN A 113 -9.66 1.79 20.04
C GLN A 113 -9.26 1.17 18.69
N LEU A 114 -8.34 0.20 18.69
CA LEU A 114 -7.96 -0.54 17.47
C LEU A 114 -9.13 -1.33 16.90
N ASN A 115 -9.96 -1.97 17.73
CA ASN A 115 -11.18 -2.64 17.27
C ASN A 115 -12.16 -1.63 16.63
N GLY A 116 -12.32 -0.44 17.21
CA GLY A 116 -13.13 0.63 16.62
C GLY A 116 -12.61 1.13 15.26
N ILE A 117 -11.28 1.23 15.10
CA ILE A 117 -10.63 1.52 13.82
C ILE A 117 -10.91 0.39 12.82
N GLU A 118 -10.70 -0.86 13.21
CA GLU A 118 -10.97 -2.04 12.38
C GLU A 118 -12.42 -2.05 11.86
N ASP A 119 -13.39 -1.82 12.72
CA ASP A 119 -14.80 -1.72 12.34
C ASP A 119 -15.05 -0.58 11.37
N THR A 120 -14.41 0.56 11.58
CA THR A 120 -14.54 1.75 10.73
C THR A 120 -14.00 1.49 9.33
N VAL A 121 -12.77 0.97 9.20
CA VAL A 121 -12.17 0.72 7.88
C VAL A 121 -12.89 -0.39 7.12
N ASN A 122 -13.42 -1.41 7.82
CA ASN A 122 -14.24 -2.44 7.18
C ASN A 122 -15.62 -1.92 6.73
N ARG A 123 -16.16 -0.87 7.36
CA ARG A 123 -17.32 -0.14 6.81
C ARG A 123 -16.99 0.58 5.51
N TYR A 124 -15.82 1.24 5.44
CA TYR A 124 -15.34 1.88 4.20
C TYR A 124 -15.13 0.87 3.07
N ILE A 125 -14.62 -0.33 3.40
CA ILE A 125 -14.48 -1.42 2.42
C ILE A 125 -15.85 -1.82 1.86
N ARG A 126 -16.85 -2.04 2.70
CA ARG A 126 -18.22 -2.40 2.27
C ARG A 126 -18.91 -1.29 1.47
N ALA A 127 -18.53 -0.04 1.69
CA ALA A 127 -19.06 1.11 0.94
C ALA A 127 -18.51 1.22 -0.49
N CYS A 128 -17.49 0.42 -0.84
CA CYS A 128 -16.85 0.42 -2.17
C CYS A 128 -16.43 1.83 -2.63
N LEU A 129 -15.83 2.62 -1.74
CA LEU A 129 -15.44 4.00 -2.00
C LEU A 129 -14.36 4.07 -3.09
N PRO A 130 -14.38 5.10 -3.97
CA PRO A 130 -13.40 5.25 -5.02
C PRO A 130 -12.00 5.52 -4.46
N VAL A 131 -10.99 4.99 -5.14
CA VAL A 131 -9.57 5.33 -4.91
C VAL A 131 -9.05 6.03 -6.14
N ARG A 132 -8.69 7.30 -5.99
CA ARG A 132 -8.23 8.17 -7.08
C ARG A 132 -6.77 8.51 -6.89
N THR A 133 -6.06 8.70 -7.99
CA THR A 133 -4.68 9.14 -7.98
C THR A 133 -4.50 10.27 -8.97
N PHE A 134 -3.89 11.36 -8.53
CA PHE A 134 -3.68 12.54 -9.36
C PHE A 134 -2.40 13.28 -8.97
N TYR A 135 -1.98 14.19 -9.83
CA TYR A 135 -0.87 15.10 -9.60
C TYR A 135 -1.44 16.52 -9.59
N PRO A 136 -1.63 17.13 -8.40
CA PRO A 136 -2.14 18.49 -8.31
C PRO A 136 -1.17 19.49 -8.95
N ALA A 137 -1.71 20.60 -9.46
CA ALA A 137 -0.88 21.74 -9.85
C ALA A 137 -0.20 22.34 -8.60
N PRO A 138 0.93 23.07 -8.75
CA PRO A 138 1.64 23.64 -7.59
C PRO A 138 0.76 24.52 -6.69
N GLU A 139 -0.13 25.31 -7.29
CA GLU A 139 -1.07 26.20 -6.59
C GLU A 139 -2.12 25.40 -5.82
N GLU A 140 -2.60 24.30 -6.38
CA GLU A 140 -3.53 23.39 -5.73
C GLU A 140 -2.84 22.63 -4.60
N LEU A 141 -1.62 22.13 -4.85
CA LEU A 141 -0.82 21.40 -3.84
C LEU A 141 -0.57 22.26 -2.59
N ALA A 142 -0.34 23.57 -2.77
CA ALA A 142 -0.06 24.50 -1.68
C ALA A 142 -1.23 24.66 -0.70
N THR A 143 -2.46 24.39 -1.15
CA THR A 143 -3.68 24.51 -0.34
C THR A 143 -4.29 23.16 0.04
N LEU A 144 -3.86 22.09 -0.62
CA LEU A 144 -4.38 20.75 -0.42
C LEU A 144 -3.93 20.19 0.93
N GLN A 145 -4.88 19.77 1.76
CA GLN A 145 -4.55 19.04 2.98
C GLN A 145 -4.38 17.54 2.66
N TYR A 146 -3.18 17.03 2.92
CA TYR A 146 -2.84 15.63 2.72
C TYR A 146 -1.80 15.16 3.74
N ARG A 147 -1.77 13.87 4.01
CA ARG A 147 -0.71 13.26 4.82
C ARG A 147 0.53 13.01 3.95
N ALA A 148 1.70 13.23 4.50
CA ALA A 148 2.97 12.90 3.87
C ALA A 148 4.00 12.53 4.92
N LYS A 149 4.84 11.54 4.64
CA LYS A 149 5.97 11.14 5.49
C LYS A 149 7.20 12.04 5.26
N LEU A 150 7.27 12.68 4.10
CA LEU A 150 8.36 13.57 3.69
C LEU A 150 7.77 14.87 3.16
N ALA A 151 8.47 15.98 3.39
CA ALA A 151 8.14 17.24 2.74
C ALA A 151 8.49 17.15 1.24
N LEU A 152 7.48 17.00 0.40
CA LEU A 152 7.61 16.92 -1.05
C LEU A 152 7.16 18.24 -1.67
N THR A 153 7.97 18.80 -2.57
CA THR A 153 7.69 20.11 -3.18
C THR A 153 7.34 20.03 -4.66
N GLU A 154 7.74 18.95 -5.35
CA GLU A 154 7.53 18.79 -6.78
C GLU A 154 7.06 17.40 -7.16
N ASN A 155 6.21 17.31 -8.17
CA ASN A 155 5.72 16.06 -8.73
C ASN A 155 5.05 15.13 -7.71
N VAL A 156 4.34 15.71 -6.76
CA VAL A 156 3.67 14.97 -5.69
C VAL A 156 2.46 14.24 -6.26
N ARG A 157 2.51 12.91 -6.22
CA ARG A 157 1.35 12.07 -6.54
C ARG A 157 0.51 11.91 -5.29
N ILE A 158 -0.75 12.30 -5.38
CA ILE A 158 -1.74 12.16 -4.32
C ILE A 158 -2.59 10.91 -4.57
N VAL A 159 -2.78 10.13 -3.53
CA VAL A 159 -3.77 9.06 -3.45
C VAL A 159 -4.89 9.55 -2.54
N GLU A 160 -6.11 9.51 -3.04
CA GLU A 160 -7.32 9.92 -2.34
C GLU A 160 -8.29 8.75 -2.26
N ILE A 161 -8.78 8.44 -1.06
CA ILE A 161 -9.73 7.36 -0.81
C ILE A 161 -11.04 7.95 -0.29
N GLY A 162 -12.10 7.74 -1.05
CA GLY A 162 -13.41 8.33 -0.82
C GLY A 162 -13.64 9.58 -1.66
N ASP A 163 -14.77 10.21 -1.45
CA ASP A 163 -15.13 11.49 -2.07
C ASP A 163 -16.15 12.26 -1.22
N GLY A 164 -16.26 13.57 -1.51
CA GLY A 164 -17.23 14.44 -0.84
C GLY A 164 -17.17 14.36 0.68
N ASP A 165 -18.32 14.07 1.29
CA ASP A 165 -18.48 14.01 2.75
C ASP A 165 -17.84 12.76 3.38
N LEU A 166 -17.44 11.78 2.57
CA LEU A 166 -16.80 10.53 3.03
C LEU A 166 -15.38 10.38 2.49
N LEU A 167 -14.59 11.42 2.67
CA LEU A 167 -13.14 11.37 2.42
C LEU A 167 -12.46 10.66 3.58
N CYS A 168 -11.94 9.46 3.32
CA CYS A 168 -11.31 8.60 4.34
C CYS A 168 -9.83 8.88 4.52
N ASP A 169 -9.12 9.14 3.43
CA ASP A 169 -7.69 9.46 3.43
C ASP A 169 -7.29 10.25 2.19
N ARG A 170 -6.28 11.09 2.34
CA ARG A 170 -5.56 11.75 1.26
C ARG A 170 -4.08 11.79 1.63
N CYS A 171 -3.25 11.13 0.84
CA CYS A 171 -1.84 10.95 1.17
C CYS A 171 -0.94 11.03 -0.07
N ALA A 172 0.26 11.59 0.10
CA ALA A 172 1.30 11.51 -0.91
C ALA A 172 1.89 10.11 -0.98
N CYS A 173 1.67 9.41 -2.10
CA CYS A 173 2.12 8.03 -2.28
C CYS A 173 2.35 7.70 -3.76
N CYS A 174 3.43 6.95 -4.06
CA CYS A 174 3.78 6.52 -5.41
C CYS A 174 3.39 5.07 -5.72
N ALA A 175 3.02 4.28 -4.71
CA ALA A 175 2.71 2.86 -4.88
C ALA A 175 1.41 2.61 -5.67
N PRO A 176 1.24 1.42 -6.26
CA PRO A 176 -0.02 0.99 -6.83
C PRO A 176 -1.08 0.78 -5.74
N HIS A 177 -2.31 1.18 -6.04
CA HIS A 177 -3.47 1.02 -5.17
C HIS A 177 -4.62 0.32 -5.89
N VAL A 178 -5.57 -0.22 -5.12
CA VAL A 178 -6.85 -0.72 -5.64
C VAL A 178 -7.67 0.44 -6.25
N ARG A 179 -8.67 0.14 -7.08
CA ARG A 179 -9.52 1.16 -7.72
C ARG A 179 -10.65 1.65 -6.81
N ASN A 180 -11.08 0.78 -5.91
CA ASN A 180 -12.07 1.09 -4.89
C ASN A 180 -11.79 0.26 -3.64
N THR A 181 -12.30 0.70 -2.50
CA THR A 181 -12.05 0.04 -1.21
C THR A 181 -12.60 -1.37 -1.13
N GLY A 182 -13.62 -1.71 -1.90
CA GLY A 182 -14.19 -3.06 -1.97
C GLY A 182 -13.20 -4.12 -2.48
N GLU A 183 -12.24 -3.72 -3.33
CA GLU A 183 -11.18 -4.61 -3.81
C GLU A 183 -10.17 -5.01 -2.70
N ILE A 184 -10.14 -4.30 -1.55
CA ILE A 184 -9.33 -4.68 -0.39
C ILE A 184 -9.89 -5.96 0.25
N GLY A 185 -11.21 -6.11 0.29
CA GLY A 185 -11.91 -7.27 0.84
C GLY A 185 -12.11 -7.19 2.36
N LEU A 186 -11.07 -7.38 3.15
CA LEU A 186 -11.11 -7.37 4.62
C LEU A 186 -9.81 -6.79 5.18
N ILE A 187 -9.90 -6.03 6.26
CA ILE A 187 -8.77 -5.64 7.10
C ILE A 187 -8.93 -6.27 8.48
N LYS A 188 -7.84 -6.86 8.98
CA LYS A 188 -7.73 -7.37 10.34
C LYS A 188 -6.54 -6.74 11.04
N LEU A 189 -6.77 -6.09 12.19
CA LEU A 189 -5.72 -5.60 13.07
C LEU A 189 -5.43 -6.68 14.12
N LEU A 190 -4.23 -7.28 14.08
CA LEU A 190 -3.87 -8.42 14.90
C LEU A 190 -3.52 -7.97 16.32
N ASP A 191 -2.27 -7.67 16.54
CA ASP A 191 -1.73 -7.23 17.82
C ASP A 191 -1.07 -5.84 17.70
N CYS A 192 -0.71 -5.29 18.84
CA CYS A 192 0.09 -4.08 18.89
C CYS A 192 1.10 -4.17 20.03
N ILE A 193 2.26 -3.59 19.80
CA ILE A 193 3.33 -3.51 20.78
C ILE A 193 3.77 -2.05 20.96
N HIS A 194 4.25 -1.71 22.16
CA HIS A 194 4.90 -0.42 22.36
C HIS A 194 6.15 -0.29 21.50
N TYR A 195 6.27 0.79 20.75
CA TYR A 195 7.39 1.01 19.84
C TYR A 195 7.72 2.49 19.71
N LYS A 196 8.98 2.86 20.03
CA LYS A 196 9.55 4.22 19.85
C LYS A 196 8.68 5.36 20.37
N GLY A 197 8.07 5.19 21.53
CA GLY A 197 7.21 6.22 22.15
C GLY A 197 5.75 6.21 21.68
N GLY A 198 5.39 5.35 20.75
CA GLY A 198 4.03 5.10 20.29
C GLY A 198 3.73 3.60 20.24
N ILE A 199 3.04 3.15 19.20
CA ILE A 199 2.75 1.73 18.99
C ILE A 199 3.10 1.27 17.58
N ARG A 200 3.45 -0.01 17.47
CA ARG A 200 3.45 -0.78 16.22
C ARG A 200 2.23 -1.67 16.18
N VAL A 201 1.47 -1.60 15.11
CA VAL A 201 0.28 -2.42 14.86
C VAL A 201 0.58 -3.39 13.73
N HIS A 202 0.24 -4.67 13.90
CA HIS A 202 0.30 -5.69 12.86
C HIS A 202 -1.07 -5.80 12.18
N MET A 203 -1.07 -5.78 10.85
CA MET A 203 -2.28 -5.78 10.04
C MET A 203 -2.21 -6.85 8.95
N LEU A 204 -3.35 -7.46 8.67
CA LEU A 204 -3.58 -8.26 7.47
C LEU A 204 -4.68 -7.61 6.63
N ALA A 205 -4.57 -7.74 5.30
CA ALA A 205 -5.60 -7.28 4.38
C ALA A 205 -5.84 -8.29 3.26
N GLY A 206 -7.07 -8.31 2.74
CA GLY A 206 -7.46 -9.08 1.58
C GLY A 206 -7.21 -10.58 1.72
N SER A 207 -6.48 -11.13 0.76
CA SER A 207 -6.16 -12.56 0.70
C SER A 207 -5.37 -13.05 1.92
N ARG A 208 -4.53 -12.19 2.53
CA ARG A 208 -3.77 -12.52 3.75
C ARG A 208 -4.69 -12.73 4.94
N ALA A 209 -5.66 -11.83 5.15
CA ALA A 209 -6.64 -11.97 6.21
C ALA A 209 -7.50 -13.24 6.07
N LEU A 210 -7.86 -13.61 4.83
CA LEU A 210 -8.59 -14.84 4.57
C LEU A 210 -7.74 -16.10 4.80
N ARG A 211 -6.45 -16.06 4.43
CA ARG A 211 -5.53 -17.18 4.72
C ARG A 211 -5.35 -17.39 6.21
N ASP A 212 -5.13 -16.31 6.97
CA ASP A 212 -5.00 -16.37 8.43
C ASP A 212 -6.26 -16.97 9.08
N TYR A 213 -7.46 -16.49 8.70
CA TYR A 213 -8.71 -17.05 9.20
C TYR A 213 -8.81 -18.55 8.97
N ARG A 214 -8.47 -19.04 7.76
CA ARG A 214 -8.48 -20.47 7.44
C ARG A 214 -7.49 -21.28 8.29
N GLN A 215 -6.31 -20.72 8.52
CA GLN A 215 -5.29 -21.36 9.36
C GLN A 215 -5.72 -21.45 10.82
N GLN A 216 -6.26 -20.36 11.38
CA GLN A 216 -6.77 -20.33 12.76
C GLN A 216 -7.96 -21.32 12.93
N PHE A 217 -8.88 -21.32 11.96
CA PHE A 217 -10.01 -22.27 11.99
C PHE A 217 -9.55 -23.72 11.90
N GLY A 218 -8.56 -24.02 11.05
CA GLY A 218 -7.97 -25.36 10.95
C GLY A 218 -7.34 -25.80 12.26
N ALA A 219 -6.52 -24.95 12.90
CA ALA A 219 -5.86 -25.24 14.16
C ALA A 219 -6.88 -25.49 15.31
N ILE A 220 -7.95 -24.71 15.37
CA ILE A 220 -9.02 -24.93 16.36
C ILE A 220 -9.73 -26.26 16.12
N SER A 221 -9.98 -26.64 14.85
CA SER A 221 -10.66 -27.90 14.51
C SER A 221 -9.82 -29.15 14.80
N GLU A 222 -8.50 -29.02 14.88
CA GLU A 222 -7.59 -30.12 15.25
C GLU A 222 -7.53 -30.34 16.78
N ILE A 223 -7.94 -29.35 17.58
CA ILE A 223 -7.93 -29.41 19.05
C ILE A 223 -9.31 -29.88 19.59
N ALA A 224 -10.37 -29.73 18.83
CA ALA A 224 -11.73 -30.08 19.18
C ALA A 224 -12.04 -31.55 18.91
#